data_c547979cd6a9490c9bb129011914b69c
#
_entry.id   c547979cd6a9490c9bb129011914b69c
#
_cell.length_a   1.000
_cell.length_b   1.000
_cell.length_c   1.000
_cell.angle_alpha   90.00
_cell.angle_beta   90.00
_cell.angle_gamma   90.00
#
_symmetry.space_group_name_H-M   'P 1'
#
loop_
_entity.id
_entity.type
_entity.pdbx_description
1 polymer ?
#
loop_
_entity_poly.entity_id
_entity_poly.type
_entity_poly.pdbx_seq_one_letter_code
_entity_poly.pdbx_strand_id
1 'polypeptide(L)' 'MDPGTRIEVRSRFDQRWARGFELVEIVVDAGQAQYRVRRRSDGSVLPALFVDDDVREEKKRSSSMWWV' A
#
# COMPACT_ATOMS: atom_id res chain seq x y z
N MET A 1 -2.16 -9.61 3.54
CA MET A 1 -2.89 -8.35 3.21
C MET A 1 -3.98 -8.68 2.23
N ASP A 2 -5.19 -8.22 2.46
CA ASP A 2 -6.33 -8.52 1.59
C ASP A 2 -6.73 -7.30 0.77
N PRO A 3 -7.46 -7.49 -0.35
CA PRO A 3 -7.99 -6.36 -1.08
C PRO A 3 -8.83 -5.47 -0.17
N GLY A 4 -8.71 -4.17 -0.32
CA GLY A 4 -9.37 -3.21 0.55
C GLY A 4 -8.53 -2.75 1.72
N THR A 5 -7.40 -3.39 1.96
CA THR A 5 -6.50 -2.98 3.04
C THR A 5 -5.89 -1.62 2.72
N ARG A 6 -5.86 -0.74 3.70
CA ARG A 6 -5.18 0.55 3.55
C ARG A 6 -3.69 0.32 3.64
N ILE A 7 -2.97 0.86 2.67
CA ILE A 7 -1.54 0.60 2.56
C ILE A 7 -0.77 1.89 2.33
N GLU A 8 0.52 1.80 2.56
CA GLU A 8 1.49 2.82 2.20
C GLU A 8 2.36 2.27 1.09
N VAL A 9 2.72 3.11 0.15
CA VAL A 9 3.61 2.70 -0.94
C VAL A 9 4.87 3.56 -0.92
N ARG A 10 5.98 2.99 -1.31
CA ARG A 10 7.26 3.69 -1.33
C ARG A 10 7.50 4.27 -2.72
N SER A 11 7.83 5.54 -2.76
CA SER A 11 8.15 6.21 -4.00
C SER A 11 9.51 5.76 -4.50
N ARG A 12 9.62 5.54 -5.80
CA ARG A 12 10.91 5.18 -6.39
C ARG A 12 11.82 6.38 -6.56
N PHE A 13 11.28 7.57 -6.46
CA PHE A 13 12.10 8.76 -6.65
C PHE A 13 12.86 9.13 -5.38
N ASP A 14 12.19 9.18 -4.26
CA ASP A 14 12.80 9.67 -3.03
C ASP A 14 12.75 8.65 -1.90
N GLN A 15 12.30 7.44 -2.18
CA GLN A 15 12.23 6.35 -1.20
C GLN A 15 11.33 6.67 -0.01
N ARG A 16 10.42 7.61 -0.17
CA ARG A 16 9.51 7.96 0.92
C ARG A 16 8.23 7.17 0.84
N TRP A 17 7.68 6.87 1.99
CA TRP A 17 6.42 6.17 2.10
C TRP A 17 5.27 7.18 2.03
N ALA A 18 4.32 6.89 1.18
CA ALA A 18 3.15 7.74 1.02
C ALA A 18 1.90 6.99 1.45
N ARG A 19 1.04 7.66 2.18
CA ARG A 19 -0.23 7.11 2.64
C ARG A 19 -1.35 7.48 1.68
N GLY A 20 -2.53 6.94 1.92
CA GLY A 20 -3.69 7.29 1.13
C GLY A 20 -3.96 6.34 -0.01
N PHE A 21 -3.42 5.14 0.08
CA PHE A 21 -3.60 4.10 -0.93
C PHE A 21 -4.34 2.90 -0.37
N GLU A 22 -4.85 2.11 -1.28
CA GLU A 22 -5.63 0.93 -0.92
C GLU A 22 -5.24 -0.21 -1.86
N LEU A 23 -5.16 -1.41 -1.34
CA LEU A 23 -4.85 -2.58 -2.14
C LEU A 23 -6.08 -2.99 -2.95
N VAL A 24 -5.93 -3.13 -4.26
CA VAL A 24 -7.01 -3.55 -5.13
C VAL A 24 -6.96 -5.07 -5.34
N GLU A 25 -5.80 -5.58 -5.66
CA GLU A 25 -5.63 -7.02 -5.87
C GLU A 25 -4.17 -7.39 -5.78
N ILE A 26 -3.93 -8.67 -5.57
CA ILE A 26 -2.59 -9.23 -5.53
C ILE A 26 -2.44 -10.08 -6.79
N VAL A 27 -1.40 -9.79 -7.56
CA VAL A 27 -1.10 -10.51 -8.77
C VAL A 27 0.17 -11.33 -8.54
N VAL A 28 0.09 -12.63 -8.71
CA VAL A 28 1.26 -13.48 -8.54
C VAL A 28 1.77 -13.86 -9.92
N ASP A 29 3.03 -13.55 -10.17
CA ASP A 29 3.65 -13.82 -11.46
C ASP A 29 5.05 -14.33 -11.21
N ALA A 30 5.36 -15.49 -11.77
CA ALA A 30 6.68 -16.12 -11.63
C ALA A 30 7.08 -16.28 -10.15
N GLY A 31 6.12 -16.58 -9.31
CA GLY A 31 6.38 -16.78 -7.89
C GLY A 31 6.55 -15.51 -7.08
N GLN A 32 6.33 -14.35 -7.70
CA GLN A 32 6.45 -13.08 -6.99
C GLN A 32 5.10 -12.41 -6.89
N ALA A 33 4.79 -11.88 -5.71
CA ALA A 33 3.55 -11.14 -5.51
C ALA A 33 3.76 -9.69 -5.90
N GLN A 34 2.83 -9.16 -6.68
CA GLN A 34 2.82 -7.76 -7.04
C GLN A 34 1.46 -7.22 -6.69
N TYR A 35 1.41 -5.95 -6.34
CA TYR A 35 0.20 -5.36 -5.82
C TYR A 35 -0.33 -4.28 -6.74
N ARG A 36 -1.62 -4.37 -7.04
CA ARG A 36 -2.32 -3.31 -7.77
C ARG A 36 -2.93 -2.39 -6.74
N VAL A 37 -2.68 -1.11 -6.89
CA VAL A 37 -2.95 -0.12 -5.88
C VAL A 37 -3.86 0.96 -6.42
N ARG A 38 -4.76 1.45 -5.58
CA ARG A 38 -5.68 2.54 -5.91
C ARG A 38 -5.44 3.71 -4.96
N ARG A 39 -5.48 4.91 -5.50
CA ARG A 39 -5.39 6.11 -4.67
C ARG A 39 -6.77 6.37 -4.08
N ARG A 40 -6.81 6.52 -2.77
CA ARG A 40 -8.12 6.68 -2.10
C ARG A 40 -8.74 8.04 -2.30
N SER A 41 -7.94 9.07 -2.55
CA SER A 41 -8.46 10.43 -2.67
C SER A 41 -9.36 10.61 -3.89
N ASP A 42 -9.06 9.96 -4.99
CA ASP A 42 -9.85 10.10 -6.21
C ASP A 42 -10.25 8.76 -6.84
N GLY A 43 -9.90 7.65 -6.22
CA GLY A 43 -10.26 6.33 -6.73
C GLY A 43 -9.47 5.87 -7.93
N SER A 44 -8.41 6.57 -8.29
CA SER A 44 -7.61 6.20 -9.45
C SER A 44 -6.78 4.97 -9.18
N VAL A 45 -6.85 4.01 -10.07
CA VAL A 45 -5.99 2.82 -10.00
C VAL A 45 -4.68 3.17 -10.66
N LEU A 46 -3.59 2.94 -9.96
CA LEU A 46 -2.27 3.26 -10.50
C LEU A 46 -1.90 2.27 -11.60
N PRO A 47 -1.27 2.75 -12.68
CA PRO A 47 -0.97 1.87 -13.83
C PRO A 47 0.14 0.87 -13.56
N ALA A 48 1.01 1.16 -12.61
CA ALA A 48 2.13 0.27 -12.30
C ALA A 48 1.77 -0.64 -11.15
N LEU A 49 2.32 -1.85 -11.16
CA LEU A 49 2.22 -2.76 -10.02
C LEU A 49 3.40 -2.51 -9.10
N PHE A 50 3.19 -2.75 -7.81
CA PHE A 50 4.22 -2.54 -6.80
C PHE A 50 4.68 -3.89 -6.27
N VAL A 51 5.97 -4.02 -6.05
CA VAL A 51 6.52 -5.24 -5.45
C VAL A 51 6.31 -5.20 -3.94
N ASP A 52 6.46 -6.36 -3.33
CA ASP A 52 6.20 -6.52 -1.90
C ASP A 52 7.00 -5.56 -1.04
N ASP A 53 8.24 -5.30 -1.39
CA ASP A 53 9.11 -4.41 -0.61
C ASP A 53 8.69 -2.94 -0.65
N ASP A 54 7.87 -2.58 -1.60
CA ASP A 54 7.44 -1.19 -1.78
C ASP A 54 6.03 -0.93 -1.26
N VAL A 55 5.44 -1.90 -0.59
CA VAL A 55 4.08 -1.80 -0.08
C VAL A 55 4.06 -2.30 1.36
N ARG A 56 3.37 -1.59 2.22
CA ARG A 56 3.17 -2.08 3.58
C ARG A 56 1.80 -1.63 4.09
N GLU A 57 1.29 -2.34 5.06
CA GLU A 57 0.01 -2.00 5.64
C GLU A 57 0.12 -0.69 6.40
N GLU A 58 -0.85 0.19 6.21
CA GLU A 58 -0.87 1.47 6.90
C GLU A 58 -1.17 1.24 8.37
N LYS A 59 -0.28 1.66 9.24
CA LYS A 59 -0.48 1.48 10.65
C LYS A 59 -1.39 2.57 11.18
N LYS A 60 -2.34 2.19 11.99
CA LYS A 60 -3.14 3.14 12.67
C LYS A 60 -2.32 3.74 13.76
N ARG A 61 -2.45 5.01 13.96
CA ARG A 61 -1.82 5.63 14.99
C ARG A 61 -2.50 5.33 16.23
N SER A 62 -2.62 4.41 16.78
CA SER A 62 -3.39 4.15 17.80
C SER A 62 -3.04 4.75 18.99
N SER A 63 -3.52 4.99 19.31
CA SER A 63 -3.49 5.13 20.30
C SER A 63 -2.98 4.54 21.40
N SER A 64 -2.41 4.50 21.49
CA SER A 64 -2.01 4.07 22.14
C SER A 64 -1.29 4.31 22.83
N MET A 65 -1.10 4.69 22.87
CA MET A 65 -0.67 4.83 23.26
C MET A 65 -0.78 5.49 24.08
N TRP A 66 -0.91 5.81 24.57
CA TRP A 66 -1.20 6.30 25.16
C TRP A 66 -1.23 6.24 26.21
N TRP A 67 -1.05 6.10 26.52
CA TRP A 67 -1.27 5.90 27.35
C TRP A 67 -1.23 5.64 28.10
N VAL A 68 -1.28 5.69 28.19
CA VAL A 68 -1.32 5.26 28.55
C VAL A 68 -1.22 5.11 28.99
#